data_a458b7adc61098e1709a79ab3f0d8571
#
_entry.id   a458b7adc61098e1709a79ab3f0d8571
#
_cell.length_a   1.000
_cell.length_b   1.000
_cell.length_c   1.000
_cell.angle_alpha   90.00
_cell.angle_beta   90.00
_cell.angle_gamma   90.00
#
_symmetry.space_group_name_H-M   'P 1'
#
loop_
_entity.id
_entity.type
_entity.pdbx_description
1 polymer ?
#
loop_
_entity_poly.entity_id
_entity_poly.type
_entity_poly.pdbx_seq_one_letter_code
_entity_poly.pdbx_strand_id
1 'polypeptide(L)' 'MKVVLDLFFSGKNVNDIYNLPCVMAIMKDKNGKPAAVLSKEHTKGRTIARIGDHIVKYESGVWQVYWSAAAEMINKSGQ' A
#
# COMPACT_ATOMS: atom_id res chain seq x y z
N MET A 1 14.34 -2.43 8.65
CA MET A 1 14.40 -1.76 7.34
C MET A 1 13.81 -0.36 7.42
N LYS A 2 14.40 0.55 6.66
CA LYS A 2 13.95 1.94 6.68
C LYS A 2 12.82 2.16 5.69
N VAL A 3 11.74 2.79 6.15
CA VAL A 3 10.62 3.20 5.31
C VAL A 3 10.96 4.52 4.63
N VAL A 4 10.83 4.58 3.30
CA VAL A 4 11.08 5.80 2.52
C VAL A 4 9.80 6.42 1.98
N LEU A 5 8.70 5.67 1.96
CA LEU A 5 7.39 6.15 1.53
C LEU A 5 6.31 5.41 2.29
N ASP A 6 5.31 6.13 2.76
CA ASP A 6 4.11 5.56 3.40
C ASP A 6 2.91 6.32 2.86
N LEU A 7 2.09 5.66 2.05
CA LEU A 7 0.93 6.27 1.42
C LEU A 7 -0.34 5.60 1.91
N PHE A 8 -1.19 6.38 2.58
CA PHE A 8 -2.47 5.91 3.07
C PHE A 8 -3.51 5.90 1.96
N PHE A 9 -4.19 4.78 1.78
CA PHE A 9 -5.24 4.65 0.77
C PHE A 9 -6.57 5.14 1.36
N SER A 10 -6.90 6.40 1.07
CA SER A 10 -8.10 7.06 1.62
C SER A 10 -9.36 6.82 0.79
N GLY A 11 -9.22 6.36 -0.44
CA GLY A 11 -10.31 6.26 -1.40
C GLY A 11 -10.51 7.55 -2.22
N LYS A 12 -9.94 8.66 -1.78
CA LYS A 12 -9.96 9.92 -2.52
C LYS A 12 -8.70 10.12 -3.34
N ASN A 13 -7.65 9.37 -3.03
CA ASN A 13 -6.34 9.47 -3.69
C ASN A 13 -6.06 8.31 -4.64
N VAL A 14 -7.11 7.79 -5.30
CA VAL A 14 -6.98 6.64 -6.19
C VAL A 14 -5.97 6.90 -7.30
N ASN A 15 -5.94 8.11 -7.87
CA ASN A 15 -4.99 8.44 -8.92
C ASN A 15 -3.55 8.40 -8.43
N ASP A 16 -3.31 8.89 -7.22
CA ASP A 16 -1.97 8.85 -6.63
C ASP A 16 -1.53 7.42 -6.39
N ILE A 17 -2.44 6.58 -5.92
CA ILE A 17 -2.17 5.15 -5.71
C ILE A 17 -1.85 4.47 -7.05
N TYR A 18 -2.67 4.74 -8.09
CA TYR A 18 -2.48 4.13 -9.41
C TYR A 18 -1.15 4.52 -10.05
N ASN A 19 -0.65 5.71 -9.74
CA ASN A 19 0.62 6.18 -10.31
C ASN A 19 1.86 5.60 -9.61
N LEU A 20 1.69 4.83 -8.55
CA LEU A 20 2.81 4.17 -7.90
C LEU A 20 3.40 3.08 -8.82
N PRO A 21 4.74 2.95 -8.88
CA PRO A 21 5.37 1.97 -9.79
C PRO A 21 4.96 0.53 -9.51
N CYS A 22 4.60 0.21 -8.28
CA CYS A 22 4.23 -1.15 -7.89
C CYS A 22 2.77 -1.50 -8.20
N VAL A 23 1.93 -0.52 -8.53
CA VAL A 23 0.51 -0.73 -8.76
C VAL A 23 0.28 -1.09 -10.23
N MET A 24 -0.34 -2.25 -10.46
CA MET A 24 -0.65 -2.75 -11.80
C MET A 24 -2.02 -2.32 -12.28
N ALA A 25 -3.01 -2.26 -11.37
CA ALA A 25 -4.38 -1.97 -11.74
C ALA A 25 -5.18 -1.50 -10.54
N ILE A 26 -6.27 -0.80 -10.80
CA ILE A 26 -7.29 -0.49 -9.79
C ILE A 26 -8.53 -1.29 -10.15
N MET A 27 -9.03 -2.06 -9.18
CA MET A 27 -10.23 -2.87 -9.33
C MET A 27 -11.30 -2.40 -8.35
N LYS A 28 -12.51 -2.86 -8.53
CA LYS A 28 -13.56 -2.67 -7.53
C LYS A 28 -13.69 -3.94 -6.71
N ASP A 29 -13.80 -3.80 -5.39
CA ASP A 29 -14.07 -4.94 -4.53
C ASP A 29 -15.57 -5.31 -4.58
N LYS A 30 -15.97 -6.32 -3.81
CA LYS A 30 -17.36 -6.79 -3.78
C LYS A 30 -18.35 -5.72 -3.31
N ASN A 31 -17.86 -4.70 -2.62
CA ASN A 31 -18.68 -3.57 -2.16
C ASN A 31 -18.65 -2.38 -3.13
N GLY A 32 -18.02 -2.53 -4.29
CA GLY A 32 -17.90 -1.48 -5.29
C GLY A 32 -16.86 -0.42 -4.97
N LYS A 33 -16.03 -0.64 -3.94
CA LYS A 33 -14.97 0.30 -3.55
C LYS A 33 -13.66 -0.01 -4.28
N PRO A 34 -12.82 1.00 -4.54
CA PRO A 34 -11.57 0.76 -5.25
C PRO A 34 -10.60 -0.08 -4.42
N ALA A 35 -9.87 -0.94 -5.11
CA ALA A 35 -8.81 -1.74 -4.55
C ALA A 35 -7.63 -1.73 -5.52
N ALA A 36 -6.41 -1.51 -5.00
CA ALA A 36 -5.21 -1.49 -5.82
C ALA A 36 -4.58 -2.87 -5.86
N VAL A 37 -4.25 -3.33 -7.06
CA VAL A 37 -3.54 -4.59 -7.27
C VAL A 37 -2.07 -4.27 -7.52
N LEU A 38 -1.19 -4.81 -6.66
CA LEU A 38 0.23 -4.55 -6.71
C LEU A 38 0.97 -5.72 -7.38
N SER A 39 2.14 -5.39 -7.96
CA SER A 39 3.01 -6.37 -8.61
C SER A 39 3.63 -7.32 -7.57
N LYS A 40 3.52 -8.61 -7.80
CA LYS A 40 4.16 -9.62 -6.95
C LYS A 40 5.69 -9.51 -6.95
N GLU A 41 6.26 -9.04 -8.05
CA GLU A 41 7.72 -8.91 -8.18
C GLU A 41 8.29 -7.86 -7.24
N HIS A 42 7.52 -6.83 -6.94
CA HIS A 42 7.98 -5.70 -6.14
C HIS A 42 7.34 -5.63 -4.76
N THR A 43 6.40 -6.51 -4.48
CA THR A 43 5.60 -6.47 -3.25
C THR A 43 5.80 -7.75 -2.46
N LYS A 44 6.13 -7.60 -1.18
CA LYS A 44 6.24 -8.72 -0.27
C LYS A 44 4.93 -8.91 0.48
N GLY A 45 4.41 -10.14 0.48
CA GLY A 45 3.18 -10.46 1.20
C GLY A 45 1.94 -10.12 0.38
N ARG A 46 0.99 -9.43 1.02
CA ARG A 46 -0.29 -9.12 0.40
C ARG A 46 -0.12 -8.18 -0.81
N THR A 47 -0.79 -8.50 -1.91
CA THR A 47 -0.70 -7.74 -3.17
C THR A 47 -1.96 -6.93 -3.48
N ILE A 48 -2.91 -6.86 -2.55
CA ILE A 48 -4.12 -6.06 -2.74
C ILE A 48 -4.22 -5.07 -1.59
N ALA A 49 -4.31 -3.79 -1.94
CA ALA A 49 -4.52 -2.70 -0.98
C ALA A 49 -5.94 -2.17 -1.13
N ARG A 50 -6.63 -2.01 -0.01
CA ARG A 50 -7.99 -1.48 0.06
C ARG A 50 -8.00 -0.15 0.81
N ILE A 51 -9.11 0.56 0.75
CA ILE A 51 -9.30 1.78 1.54
C ILE A 51 -9.03 1.47 3.02
N GLY A 52 -8.19 2.28 3.65
CA GLY A 52 -7.76 2.07 5.03
C GLY A 52 -6.41 1.40 5.17
N ASP A 53 -5.86 0.89 4.09
CA ASP A 53 -4.53 0.28 4.09
C ASP A 53 -3.45 1.32 3.81
N HIS A 54 -2.23 1.03 4.25
CA HIS A 54 -1.03 1.78 3.91
C HIS A 54 -0.21 1.00 2.89
N ILE A 55 0.30 1.72 1.89
CA ILE A 55 1.26 1.16 0.93
C ILE A 55 2.61 1.75 1.28
N VAL A 56 3.54 0.90 1.69
CA VAL A 56 4.82 1.29 2.25
C VAL A 56 5.94 0.83 1.33
N LYS A 57 6.91 1.72 1.08
CA LYS A 57 8.13 1.39 0.35
C LYS A 57 9.31 1.46 1.29
N TYR A 58 10.14 0.43 1.27
CA TYR A 58 11.40 0.38 2.00
C TYR A 58 12.56 0.86 1.12
N GLU A 59 13.65 1.25 1.75
CA GLU A 59 14.84 1.73 1.04
C GLU A 59 15.43 0.68 0.09
N SER A 60 15.13 -0.60 0.32
CA SER A 60 15.53 -1.70 -0.55
C SER A 60 14.76 -1.72 -1.88
N GLY A 61 13.72 -0.92 -2.01
CA GLY A 61 12.83 -0.93 -3.17
C GLY A 61 11.64 -1.86 -3.04
N VAL A 62 11.55 -2.60 -1.96
CA VAL A 62 10.42 -3.51 -1.71
C VAL A 62 9.22 -2.72 -1.22
N TRP A 63 8.04 -3.09 -1.71
CA TRP A 63 6.76 -2.53 -1.29
C TRP A 63 6.02 -3.51 -0.41
N GLN A 64 5.19 -2.99 0.48
CA GLN A 64 4.39 -3.83 1.37
C GLN A 64 3.09 -3.11 1.73
N VAL A 65 2.00 -3.88 1.90
CA VAL A 65 0.70 -3.35 2.26
C VAL A 65 0.43 -3.67 3.73
N TYR A 66 0.08 -2.65 4.50
CA TYR A 66 -0.30 -2.79 5.90
C TYR A 66 -1.65 -2.14 6.14
N TRP A 67 -2.46 -2.73 7.01
CA TRP A 67 -3.64 -2.04 7.52
C TRP A 67 -3.21 -0.98 8.54
N SER A 68 -4.08 0.03 8.79
CA SER A 68 -3.71 1.21 9.58
C SER A 68 -3.07 0.90 10.93
N ALA A 69 -3.66 -0.03 11.70
CA ALA A 69 -3.13 -0.37 13.02
C ALA A 69 -1.71 -0.95 12.93
N ALA A 70 -1.46 -1.82 11.95
CA ALA A 70 -0.13 -2.42 11.76
C ALA A 70 0.90 -1.37 11.34
N ALA A 71 0.53 -0.44 10.46
CA ALA A 71 1.42 0.64 10.03
C ALA A 71 1.81 1.56 11.21
N GLU A 72 0.86 1.88 12.07
CA GLU A 72 1.14 2.67 13.26
C GLU A 72 2.13 1.97 14.20
N MET A 73 1.97 0.68 14.40
CA MET A 73 2.90 -0.10 15.23
C MET A 73 4.30 -0.10 14.65
N ILE A 74 4.44 -0.25 13.33
CA ILE A 74 5.74 -0.24 12.66
C ILE A 74 6.39 1.13 12.80
N ASN A 75 5.65 2.20 12.60
CA ASN A 75 6.17 3.55 12.73
C ASN A 75 6.63 3.86 14.15
N LYS A 76 5.91 3.40 15.15
CA LYS A 76 6.28 3.56 16.56
C LYS A 76 7.55 2.77 16.91
N SER A 77 7.65 1.54 16.43
CA SER A 77 8.81 0.70 16.73
C SER A 77 10.04 1.09 15.94
N GLY A 78 9.88 1.81 14.85
CA GLY A 78 10.99 2.28 14.00
C GLY A 78 11.64 3.59 14.48
N GLN A 79 11.19 4.14 15.58
CA GLN A 79 11.74 5.37 16.13
C GLN A 79 12.97 5.14 16.98
#